data_e21a6d8c5ee1bcd6bb4d4d7d44923055
#
_entry.id   e21a6d8c5ee1bcd6bb4d4d7d44923055
#
_cell.length_a   1.000
_cell.length_b   1.000
_cell.length_c   1.000
_cell.angle_alpha   90.00
_cell.angle_beta   90.00
_cell.angle_gamma   90.00
#
_symmetry.space_group_name_H-M   'P 1'
#
loop_
_entity.id
_entity.type
_entity.pdbx_description
1 polymer ?
#
loop_
_entity_poly.entity_id
_entity_poly.type
_entity_poly.pdbx_seq_one_letter_code
_entity_poly.pdbx_strand_id
1 'polypeptide(L)'
;MTRAASVNLPTPPPILPAMPSFDIVSEVDLHELTNAIDQANRELTTRFDFKGVEAEFALDDKLVTQSAPSEFQLKQMTDILRARLIARGIDARCLEFGDVESNLAGSRQKVTIKQGIERELAKKIQTSLKDAKLKVDSQINGDKLRINGKKRDDLQAAMALLRGMEFEQPLQFDNFRD
;
A
#
# COMPACT_ATOMS: atom_id res chain seq x y z
N MET A 1 11.85 -48.31 -52.06
CA MET A 1 12.88 -47.42 -51.44
C MET A 1 12.16 -46.19 -50.87
N THR A 2 11.84 -46.24 -49.62
CA THR A 2 11.09 -45.16 -48.94
C THR A 2 12.10 -44.24 -48.24
N ARG A 3 12.23 -43.02 -48.73
CA ARG A 3 13.08 -42.00 -48.14
C ARG A 3 12.37 -41.48 -46.90
N ALA A 4 12.92 -41.74 -45.72
CA ALA A 4 12.46 -41.15 -44.46
C ALA A 4 12.71 -39.64 -44.48
N ALA A 5 11.64 -38.86 -44.45
CA ALA A 5 11.71 -37.41 -44.29
C ALA A 5 12.17 -37.11 -42.85
N SER A 6 13.36 -36.57 -42.70
CA SER A 6 13.83 -36.03 -41.42
C SER A 6 12.96 -34.84 -41.04
N VAL A 7 12.09 -35.03 -40.08
CA VAL A 7 11.36 -33.91 -39.49
C VAL A 7 12.33 -33.11 -38.65
N ASN A 8 12.72 -31.94 -39.18
CA ASN A 8 13.52 -31.00 -38.47
C ASN A 8 12.65 -30.32 -37.39
N LEU A 9 12.69 -30.85 -36.18
CA LEU A 9 11.99 -30.22 -35.03
C LEU A 9 12.71 -28.91 -34.71
N PRO A 10 11.97 -27.79 -34.56
CA PRO A 10 12.61 -26.53 -34.15
C PRO A 10 13.22 -26.70 -32.76
N THR A 11 14.48 -26.34 -32.63
CA THR A 11 15.16 -26.26 -31.34
C THR A 11 14.41 -25.29 -30.45
N PRO A 12 14.04 -25.69 -29.23
CA PRO A 12 13.42 -24.75 -28.30
C PRO A 12 14.37 -23.57 -28.05
N PRO A 13 13.81 -22.34 -27.90
CA PRO A 13 14.66 -21.19 -27.62
C PRO A 13 15.45 -21.43 -26.32
N PRO A 14 16.67 -20.88 -26.22
CA PRO A 14 17.46 -21.04 -25.03
C PRO A 14 16.69 -20.51 -23.83
N ILE A 15 16.54 -21.35 -22.81
CA ILE A 15 15.95 -20.93 -21.54
C ILE A 15 16.96 -20.00 -20.90
N LEU A 16 16.73 -18.68 -20.96
CA LEU A 16 17.52 -17.72 -20.23
C LEU A 16 17.39 -18.02 -18.74
N PRO A 17 18.49 -18.08 -17.99
CA PRO A 17 18.38 -18.25 -16.56
C PRO A 17 17.52 -17.13 -16.00
N ALA A 18 16.50 -17.51 -15.20
CA ALA A 18 15.62 -16.54 -14.58
C ALA A 18 16.45 -15.61 -13.69
N MET A 19 16.37 -14.29 -13.94
CA MET A 19 17.03 -13.31 -13.08
C MET A 19 16.29 -13.26 -11.75
N PRO A 20 17.00 -13.16 -10.60
CA PRO A 20 16.36 -12.92 -9.33
C PRO A 20 15.48 -11.66 -9.39
N SER A 21 14.31 -11.75 -8.78
CA SER A 21 13.35 -10.64 -8.78
C SER A 21 12.49 -10.63 -7.53
N PHE A 22 11.92 -9.49 -7.22
CA PHE A 22 10.86 -9.34 -6.24
C PHE A 22 9.89 -8.25 -6.66
N ASP A 23 8.70 -8.25 -6.08
CA ASP A 23 7.70 -7.22 -6.32
C ASP A 23 7.61 -6.28 -5.11
N ILE A 24 7.53 -4.98 -5.38
CA ILE A 24 7.20 -3.96 -4.40
C ILE A 24 5.70 -3.71 -4.53
N VAL A 25 4.99 -3.86 -3.43
CA VAL A 25 3.54 -3.66 -3.35
C VAL A 25 3.21 -2.70 -2.22
N SER A 26 2.05 -2.08 -2.30
CA SER A 26 1.48 -1.29 -1.22
C SER A 26 0.03 -1.73 -1.04
N GLU A 27 -0.18 -2.73 -0.20
CA GLU A 27 -1.47 -3.37 -0.01
C GLU A 27 -1.99 -3.12 1.40
N VAL A 28 -3.31 -2.99 1.50
CA VAL A 28 -4.03 -2.86 2.77
C VAL A 28 -4.99 -4.04 2.88
N ASP A 29 -4.96 -4.73 4.02
CA ASP A 29 -5.92 -5.80 4.31
C ASP A 29 -7.29 -5.15 4.60
N LEU A 30 -8.20 -5.27 3.64
CA LEU A 30 -9.54 -4.65 3.73
C LEU A 30 -10.38 -5.29 4.84
N HIS A 31 -10.14 -6.54 5.17
CA HIS A 31 -10.82 -7.22 6.28
C HIS A 31 -10.39 -6.61 7.62
N GLU A 32 -9.11 -6.42 7.82
CA GLU A 32 -8.56 -5.76 9.00
C GLU A 32 -8.96 -4.28 9.06
N LEU A 33 -9.08 -3.62 7.91
CA LEU A 33 -9.61 -2.26 7.84
C LEU A 33 -11.03 -2.20 8.39
N THR A 34 -11.91 -3.11 7.98
CA THR A 34 -13.28 -3.19 8.48
C THR A 34 -13.30 -3.41 9.99
N ASN A 35 -12.46 -4.31 10.50
CA ASN A 35 -12.34 -4.56 11.94
C ASN A 35 -11.87 -3.32 12.70
N ALA A 36 -10.91 -2.58 12.15
CA ALA A 36 -10.41 -1.35 12.75
C ALA A 36 -11.50 -0.27 12.84
N ILE A 37 -12.29 -0.11 11.78
CA ILE A 37 -13.40 0.85 11.75
C ILE A 37 -14.50 0.46 12.76
N ASP A 38 -14.84 -0.81 12.85
CA ASP A 38 -15.80 -1.30 13.84
C ASP A 38 -15.32 -1.03 15.27
N GLN A 39 -14.06 -1.25 15.55
CA GLN A 39 -13.47 -0.96 16.86
C GLN A 39 -13.41 0.54 17.14
N ALA A 40 -13.10 1.36 16.14
CA ALA A 40 -13.10 2.81 16.29
C ALA A 40 -14.50 3.33 16.64
N ASN A 41 -15.54 2.81 15.99
CA ASN A 41 -16.92 3.16 16.30
C ASN A 41 -17.33 2.71 17.71
N ARG A 42 -16.93 1.53 18.14
CA ARG A 42 -17.17 1.07 19.51
C ARG A 42 -16.49 1.95 20.55
N GLU A 43 -15.28 2.40 20.26
CA GLU A 43 -14.55 3.33 21.15
C GLU A 43 -15.29 4.64 21.29
N LEU A 44 -15.86 5.19 20.20
CA LEU A 44 -16.69 6.40 20.25
C LEU A 44 -17.89 6.25 21.22
N THR A 45 -18.51 5.07 21.26
CA THR A 45 -19.66 4.83 22.16
C THR A 45 -19.27 4.71 23.62
N THR A 46 -18.03 4.35 23.92
CA THR A 46 -17.53 4.10 25.28
C THR A 46 -16.71 5.27 25.86
N ARG A 47 -16.19 6.16 25.03
CA ARG A 47 -15.39 7.29 25.49
C ARG A 47 -16.27 8.34 26.17
N PHE A 48 -15.79 8.83 27.30
CA PHE A 48 -16.50 9.85 28.07
C PHE A 48 -16.64 11.17 27.30
N ASP A 49 -15.61 11.58 26.56
CA ASP A 49 -15.59 12.82 25.78
C ASP A 49 -16.50 12.77 24.53
N PHE A 50 -17.01 11.59 24.17
CA PHE A 50 -17.98 11.39 23.09
C PHE A 50 -19.37 10.96 23.59
N LYS A 51 -19.61 10.98 24.87
CA LYS A 51 -20.89 10.61 25.44
C LYS A 51 -22.00 11.61 25.02
N GLY A 52 -23.02 11.08 24.37
CA GLY A 52 -24.12 11.91 23.84
C GLY A 52 -23.77 12.69 22.59
N VAL A 53 -22.61 12.44 22.00
CA VAL A 53 -22.12 13.10 20.78
C VAL A 53 -22.44 12.20 19.58
N GLU A 54 -23.05 12.77 18.55
CA GLU A 54 -23.27 12.08 17.28
C GLU A 54 -22.00 12.11 16.45
N ALA A 55 -21.21 11.07 16.58
CA ALA A 55 -19.96 10.89 15.84
C ALA A 55 -19.90 9.48 15.26
N GLU A 56 -19.40 9.36 14.05
CA GLU A 56 -19.37 8.09 13.33
C GLU A 56 -18.22 8.03 12.33
N PHE A 57 -17.64 6.83 12.19
CA PHE A 57 -16.80 6.45 11.05
C PHE A 57 -17.63 5.56 10.12
N ALA A 58 -17.85 6.00 8.89
CA ALA A 58 -18.54 5.22 7.86
C ALA A 58 -17.51 4.73 6.85
N LEU A 59 -17.49 3.43 6.58
CA LEU A 59 -16.58 2.82 5.60
C LEU A 59 -17.36 2.43 4.35
N ASP A 60 -16.91 2.91 3.19
CA ASP A 60 -17.39 2.52 1.88
C ASP A 60 -16.18 2.16 1.02
N ASP A 61 -15.96 0.86 0.81
CA ASP A 61 -14.79 0.28 0.15
C ASP A 61 -13.46 0.78 0.79
N LYS A 62 -12.79 1.75 0.17
CA LYS A 62 -11.54 2.34 0.67
C LYS A 62 -11.69 3.78 1.14
N LEU A 63 -12.92 4.24 1.28
CA LEU A 63 -13.24 5.59 1.73
C LEU A 63 -13.85 5.55 3.13
N VAL A 64 -13.19 6.19 4.08
CA VAL A 64 -13.70 6.40 5.41
C VAL A 64 -14.23 7.82 5.50
N THR A 65 -15.48 8.00 5.91
CA THR A 65 -16.04 9.30 6.21
C THR A 65 -16.19 9.42 7.72
N GLN A 66 -15.47 10.37 8.32
CA GLN A 66 -15.64 10.70 9.73
C GLN A 66 -16.50 11.94 9.87
N SER A 67 -17.49 11.88 10.73
CA SER A 67 -18.44 12.98 10.99
C SER A 67 -18.61 13.19 12.48
N ALA A 68 -18.69 14.46 12.87
CA ALA A 68 -18.84 14.89 14.25
C ALA A 68 -19.50 16.28 14.29
N PRO A 69 -19.97 16.74 15.44
CA PRO A 69 -20.56 18.09 15.57
C PRO A 69 -19.56 19.22 15.33
N SER A 70 -18.27 19.02 15.56
CA SER A 70 -17.23 20.06 15.42
C SER A 70 -15.92 19.53 14.84
N GLU A 71 -15.11 20.44 14.31
CA GLU A 71 -13.77 20.10 13.80
C GLU A 71 -12.83 19.60 14.90
N PHE A 72 -12.97 20.11 16.10
CA PHE A 72 -12.17 19.65 17.24
C PHE A 72 -12.40 18.15 17.51
N GLN A 73 -13.65 17.72 17.45
CA GLN A 73 -13.99 16.31 17.62
C GLN A 73 -13.51 15.45 16.45
N LEU A 74 -13.51 15.98 15.23
CA LEU A 74 -12.88 15.28 14.09
C LEU A 74 -11.41 15.01 14.31
N LYS A 75 -10.67 15.94 14.89
CA LYS A 75 -9.25 15.74 15.22
C LYS A 75 -9.05 14.62 16.25
N GLN A 76 -9.91 14.57 17.25
CA GLN A 76 -9.89 13.48 18.22
C GLN A 76 -10.22 12.13 17.56
N MET A 77 -11.18 12.11 16.65
CA MET A 77 -11.54 10.93 15.86
C MET A 77 -10.38 10.45 14.99
N THR A 78 -9.62 11.36 14.41
CA THR A 78 -8.43 11.03 13.62
C THR A 78 -7.42 10.24 14.45
N ASP A 79 -7.19 10.63 15.70
CA ASP A 79 -6.28 9.92 16.60
C ASP A 79 -6.80 8.52 16.94
N ILE A 80 -8.10 8.38 17.16
CA ILE A 80 -8.76 7.09 17.39
C ILE A 80 -8.59 6.19 16.15
N LEU A 81 -8.85 6.72 14.97
CA LEU A 81 -8.73 5.98 13.71
C LEU A 81 -7.30 5.45 13.51
N ARG A 82 -6.30 6.31 13.68
CA ARG A 82 -4.89 5.93 13.56
C ARG A 82 -4.52 4.83 14.56
N ALA A 83 -4.90 4.98 15.81
CA ALA A 83 -4.61 4.00 16.85
C ALA A 83 -5.22 2.64 16.54
N ARG A 84 -6.45 2.60 16.05
CA ARG A 84 -7.13 1.34 15.71
C ARG A 84 -6.56 0.67 14.46
N LEU A 85 -6.17 1.45 13.47
CA LEU A 85 -5.48 0.92 12.29
C LEU A 85 -4.14 0.30 12.67
N ILE A 86 -3.33 0.98 13.46
CA ILE A 86 -2.03 0.48 13.94
C ILE A 86 -2.21 -0.79 14.76
N ALA A 87 -3.20 -0.84 15.64
CA ALA A 87 -3.52 -2.02 16.44
C ALA A 87 -3.89 -3.24 15.59
N ARG A 88 -4.40 -3.02 14.38
CA ARG A 88 -4.75 -4.07 13.42
C ARG A 88 -3.64 -4.36 12.39
N GLY A 89 -2.46 -3.79 12.58
CA GLY A 89 -1.33 -4.00 11.70
C GLY A 89 -1.37 -3.22 10.39
N ILE A 90 -2.24 -2.21 10.31
CA ILE A 90 -2.32 -1.31 9.15
C ILE A 90 -1.48 -0.07 9.42
N ASP A 91 -0.58 0.24 8.50
CA ASP A 91 0.28 1.42 8.60
C ASP A 91 -0.54 2.70 8.34
N ALA A 92 -0.48 3.65 9.26
CA ALA A 92 -1.23 4.91 9.15
C ALA A 92 -0.80 5.79 7.98
N ARG A 93 0.34 5.52 7.34
CA ARG A 93 0.78 6.23 6.13
C ARG A 93 -0.13 5.98 4.92
N CYS A 94 -0.98 4.96 4.96
CA CYS A 94 -1.98 4.72 3.91
C CYS A 94 -3.15 5.71 3.95
N LEU A 95 -3.25 6.56 4.98
CA LEU A 95 -4.35 7.52 5.13
C LEU A 95 -4.07 8.81 4.35
N GLU A 96 -5.02 9.21 3.55
CA GLU A 96 -5.03 10.51 2.89
C GLU A 96 -6.26 11.30 3.34
N PHE A 97 -6.03 12.38 4.08
CA PHE A 97 -7.09 13.21 4.62
C PHE A 97 -7.52 14.27 3.60
N GLY A 98 -8.81 14.28 3.30
CA GLY A 98 -9.42 15.34 2.49
C GLY A 98 -9.71 16.60 3.31
N ASP A 99 -10.32 17.58 2.68
CA ASP A 99 -10.70 18.81 3.33
C ASP A 99 -11.85 18.60 4.31
N VAL A 100 -11.85 19.37 5.40
CA VAL A 100 -12.95 19.37 6.35
C VAL A 100 -14.09 20.20 5.79
N GLU A 101 -15.28 19.61 5.70
CA GLU A 101 -16.51 20.29 5.34
C GLU A 101 -17.33 20.54 6.61
N SER A 102 -17.63 21.82 6.87
CA SER A 102 -18.43 22.22 8.05
C SER A 102 -19.66 22.98 7.63
N ASN A 103 -20.77 22.68 8.31
CA ASN A 103 -22.04 23.38 8.17
C ASN A 103 -22.75 23.42 9.53
N LEU A 104 -24.00 23.92 9.56
CA LEU A 104 -24.78 24.00 10.79
C LEU A 104 -25.09 22.63 11.40
N ALA A 105 -25.09 21.58 10.60
CA ALA A 105 -25.38 20.23 11.07
C ALA A 105 -24.14 19.53 11.66
N GLY A 106 -22.93 20.04 11.41
CA GLY A 106 -21.69 19.46 11.91
C GLY A 106 -20.54 19.54 10.93
N SER A 107 -19.50 18.79 11.22
CA SER A 107 -18.25 18.71 10.43
C SER A 107 -18.05 17.30 9.91
N ARG A 108 -17.49 17.19 8.72
CA ARG A 108 -17.27 15.94 8.01
C ARG A 108 -15.92 15.99 7.29
N GLN A 109 -15.24 14.87 7.27
CA GLN A 109 -13.98 14.73 6.54
C GLN A 109 -13.90 13.36 5.91
N LYS A 110 -13.50 13.31 4.65
CA LYS A 110 -13.23 12.07 3.92
C LYS A 110 -11.78 11.67 4.09
N VAL A 111 -11.55 10.40 4.39
CA VAL A 111 -10.22 9.82 4.52
C VAL A 111 -10.12 8.67 3.53
N THR A 112 -9.25 8.81 2.55
CA THR A 112 -9.02 7.78 1.54
C THR A 112 -7.93 6.83 2.00
N ILE A 113 -8.17 5.53 1.89
CA ILE A 113 -7.16 4.51 2.16
C ILE A 113 -6.39 4.25 0.86
N LYS A 114 -5.13 4.65 0.83
CA LYS A 114 -4.28 4.47 -0.34
C LYS A 114 -3.82 3.02 -0.45
N GLN A 115 -4.02 2.44 -1.61
CA GLN A 115 -3.58 1.10 -1.95
C GLN A 115 -3.05 1.06 -3.38
N GLY A 116 -2.02 0.24 -3.59
CA GLY A 116 -1.33 0.16 -4.87
C GLY A 116 -0.24 1.22 -5.04
N ILE A 117 0.70 0.95 -5.94
CA ILE A 117 1.79 1.88 -6.26
C ILE A 117 1.43 2.65 -7.51
N GLU A 118 1.10 3.91 -7.35
CA GLU A 118 0.84 4.81 -8.46
C GLU A 118 2.13 5.20 -9.18
N ARG A 119 1.97 5.71 -10.39
CA ARG A 119 3.11 6.09 -11.26
C ARG A 119 4.10 7.04 -10.57
N GLU A 120 3.61 8.02 -9.83
CA GLU A 120 4.46 8.98 -9.12
C GLU A 120 5.31 8.32 -8.04
N LEU A 121 4.71 7.44 -7.25
CA LEU A 121 5.42 6.68 -6.22
C LEU A 121 6.42 5.72 -6.87
N ALA A 122 6.05 5.06 -7.95
CA ALA A 122 6.94 4.18 -8.71
C ALA A 122 8.18 4.95 -9.23
N LYS A 123 7.99 6.16 -9.75
CA LYS A 123 9.10 7.02 -10.19
C LYS A 123 10.01 7.41 -9.04
N LYS A 124 9.48 7.75 -7.89
CA LYS A 124 10.28 8.06 -6.69
C LYS A 124 11.14 6.88 -6.27
N ILE A 125 10.58 5.68 -6.28
CA ILE A 125 11.31 4.45 -5.96
C ILE A 125 12.40 4.18 -6.98
N GLN A 126 12.10 4.29 -8.27
CA GLN A 126 13.07 4.11 -9.36
C GLN A 126 14.24 5.11 -9.26
N THR A 127 13.93 6.37 -8.99
CA THR A 127 14.93 7.42 -8.80
C THR A 127 15.83 7.13 -7.61
N SER A 128 15.27 6.69 -6.49
CA SER A 128 16.02 6.33 -5.29
C SER A 128 17.00 5.18 -5.56
N LEU A 129 16.58 4.17 -6.32
CA LEU A 129 17.43 3.04 -6.69
C LEU A 129 18.57 3.47 -7.63
N LYS A 130 18.29 4.36 -8.60
CA LYS A 130 19.29 4.89 -9.52
C LYS A 130 20.31 5.78 -8.79
N ASP A 131 19.86 6.64 -7.91
CA ASP A 131 20.72 7.56 -7.14
C ASP A 131 21.68 6.79 -6.23
N ALA A 132 21.24 5.66 -5.70
CA ALA A 132 22.09 4.76 -4.91
C ALA A 132 23.03 3.91 -5.76
N LYS A 133 22.96 4.01 -7.09
CA LYS A 133 23.79 3.26 -8.07
C LYS A 133 23.70 1.75 -7.88
N LEU A 134 22.55 1.24 -7.50
CA LEU A 134 22.30 -0.19 -7.38
C LEU A 134 22.15 -0.83 -8.76
N LYS A 135 22.66 -2.04 -8.89
CA LYS A 135 22.63 -2.81 -10.15
C LYS A 135 21.31 -3.58 -10.28
N VAL A 136 20.22 -2.86 -10.25
CA VAL A 136 18.86 -3.41 -10.38
C VAL A 136 18.10 -2.66 -11.46
N ASP A 137 17.20 -3.38 -12.13
CA ASP A 137 16.22 -2.80 -13.04
C ASP A 137 14.86 -2.82 -12.41
N SER A 138 14.03 -1.86 -12.76
CA SER A 138 12.67 -1.76 -12.27
C SER A 138 11.67 -1.70 -13.42
N GLN A 139 10.54 -2.37 -13.26
CA GLN A 139 9.48 -2.43 -14.24
C GLN A 139 8.13 -2.23 -13.56
N ILE A 140 7.35 -1.28 -14.05
CA ILE A 140 5.99 -1.04 -13.57
C ILE A 140 5.09 -2.15 -14.12
N ASN A 141 4.38 -2.83 -13.22
CA ASN A 141 3.45 -3.91 -13.57
C ASN A 141 2.12 -3.66 -12.86
N GLY A 142 1.24 -2.87 -13.50
CA GLY A 142 -0.02 -2.46 -12.90
C GLY A 142 0.18 -1.58 -11.67
N ASP A 143 -0.27 -2.04 -10.53
CA ASP A 143 -0.15 -1.38 -9.23
C ASP A 143 1.07 -1.86 -8.43
N LYS A 144 1.96 -2.60 -9.05
CA LYS A 144 3.18 -3.18 -8.47
C LYS A 144 4.41 -2.69 -9.23
N LEU A 145 5.55 -2.77 -8.55
CA LEU A 145 6.84 -2.47 -9.16
C LEU A 145 7.74 -3.71 -9.04
N ARG A 146 8.10 -4.30 -10.16
CA ARG A 146 9.01 -5.45 -10.19
C ARG A 146 10.44 -4.99 -10.24
N ILE A 147 11.26 -5.52 -9.36
CA ILE A 147 12.70 -5.26 -9.29
C ILE A 147 13.44 -6.52 -9.70
N ASN A 148 14.30 -6.39 -10.70
CA ASN A 148 15.16 -7.46 -11.21
C ASN A 148 16.62 -7.12 -10.94
N GLY A 149 17.42 -8.11 -10.61
CA GLY A 149 18.86 -7.97 -10.42
C GLY A 149 19.59 -9.21 -10.88
N LYS A 150 20.89 -9.08 -11.21
CA LYS A 150 21.71 -10.22 -11.62
C LYS A 150 22.07 -11.11 -10.43
N LYS A 151 22.13 -10.53 -9.23
CA LYS A 151 22.52 -11.21 -8.00
C LYS A 151 21.49 -10.97 -6.91
N ARG A 152 21.31 -11.98 -6.06
CA ARG A 152 20.45 -11.86 -4.88
C ARG A 152 20.88 -10.73 -3.95
N ASP A 153 22.20 -10.52 -3.81
CA ASP A 153 22.75 -9.44 -2.98
C ASP A 153 22.34 -8.06 -3.47
N ASP A 154 22.21 -7.86 -4.78
CA ASP A 154 21.74 -6.59 -5.35
C ASP A 154 20.28 -6.33 -4.97
N LEU A 155 19.45 -7.38 -4.93
CA LEU A 155 18.05 -7.26 -4.49
C LEU A 155 17.96 -6.96 -3.00
N GLN A 156 18.79 -7.60 -2.18
CA GLN A 156 18.81 -7.33 -0.73
C GLN A 156 19.25 -5.91 -0.44
N ALA A 157 20.23 -5.39 -1.18
CA ALA A 157 20.67 -3.99 -1.06
C ALA A 157 19.53 -3.02 -1.43
N ALA A 158 18.78 -3.32 -2.48
CA ALA A 158 17.61 -2.52 -2.87
C ALA A 158 16.54 -2.50 -1.77
N MET A 159 16.21 -3.66 -1.20
CA MET A 159 15.25 -3.76 -0.11
C MET A 159 15.70 -2.99 1.14
N ALA A 160 16.97 -3.12 1.51
CA ALA A 160 17.52 -2.42 2.67
C ALA A 160 17.45 -0.89 2.49
N LEU A 161 17.79 -0.40 1.28
CA LEU A 161 17.66 1.01 0.95
C LEU A 161 16.23 1.51 1.10
N LEU A 162 15.27 0.80 0.51
CA LEU A 162 13.87 1.19 0.52
C LEU A 162 13.24 1.14 1.92
N ARG A 163 13.66 0.19 2.75
CA ARG A 163 13.22 0.11 4.15
C ARG A 163 13.72 1.27 4.99
N GLY A 164 14.89 1.79 4.67
CA GLY A 164 15.48 2.95 5.35
C GLY A 164 14.94 4.30 4.89
N MET A 165 14.16 4.32 3.81
CA MET A 165 13.55 5.54 3.27
C MET A 165 12.11 5.69 3.71
N GLU A 166 11.67 6.93 3.87
CA GLU A 166 10.28 7.26 4.16
C GLU A 166 9.55 7.61 2.85
N PHE A 167 8.54 6.83 2.53
CA PHE A 167 7.63 7.11 1.43
C PHE A 167 6.25 7.49 1.96
N GLU A 168 5.45 8.12 1.13
CA GLU A 168 4.09 8.55 1.47
C GLU A 168 3.14 7.37 1.75
N GLN A 169 3.50 6.18 1.29
CA GLN A 169 2.77 4.94 1.51
C GLN A 169 3.69 3.86 2.05
N PRO A 170 3.16 2.91 2.84
CA PRO A 170 3.92 1.75 3.26
C PRO A 170 4.23 0.85 2.07
N LEU A 171 5.44 0.31 2.02
CA LEU A 171 5.89 -0.61 0.98
C LEU A 171 6.06 -2.00 1.59
N GLN A 172 5.58 -3.01 0.89
CA GLN A 172 5.83 -4.41 1.20
C GLN A 172 6.62 -5.05 0.05
N PHE A 173 7.39 -6.07 0.37
CA PHE A 173 8.18 -6.81 -0.60
C PHE A 173 7.64 -8.24 -0.69
N ASP A 174 7.34 -8.69 -1.88
CA ASP A 174 6.65 -9.96 -2.11
C ASP A 174 7.17 -10.65 -3.36
N ASN A 175 6.71 -11.88 -3.58
CA ASN A 175 6.94 -12.64 -4.80
C ASN A 175 8.42 -12.79 -5.18
N PHE A 176 9.26 -13.17 -4.20
CA PHE A 176 10.67 -13.45 -4.45
C PHE A 176 10.83 -14.62 -5.39
N ARG A 177 11.66 -14.42 -6.42
CA ARG A 177 12.05 -15.43 -7.38
C ARG A 177 13.57 -15.41 -7.57
N ASP A 178 14.16 -16.59 -7.57
CA ASP A 178 15.57 -16.80 -7.87
C ASP A 178 15.78 -17.19 -9.33
#